data_19bdbc3a3335554e4faffef058b52b1c
#
_entry.id   19bdbc3a3335554e4faffef058b52b1c
#
_cell.length_a   1.000
_cell.length_b   1.000
_cell.length_c   1.000
_cell.angle_alpha   90.00
_cell.angle_beta   90.00
_cell.angle_gamma   90.00
#
_symmetry.space_group_name_H-M   'P 1'
#
loop_
_entity.id
_entity.type
_entity.pdbx_description
1 polymer ?
#
loop_
_entity_poly.entity_id
_entity_poly.type
_entity_poly.pdbx_seq_one_letter_code
_entity_poly.pdbx_strand_id
1 'polypeptide(L)'
;CSSAGDSLIAVDPRSRELLEQYRPEGRVSELRASWTKLEDVLEHYALKANFSDLGLLPGGYFPGAKGLSGMIEFSEKSGSLALDAGRSGISLPAVFPEPEIAFDLLRARANWKVAGEVVDVKLERLQFEGADAAGTASGSYRYTGEGPGVIDLAASISRADGRAVWRYLPHAVGAEARDW
;
A
#
# COMPACT_ATOMS: atom_id res chain seq x y z
N CYS A 1 -26.51 -10.59 35.07
CA CYS A 1 -25.07 -10.73 35.21
C CYS A 1 -24.62 -11.73 34.17
N SER A 2 -24.15 -11.31 33.05
CA SER A 2 -23.45 -12.17 32.09
C SER A 2 -22.40 -11.34 31.42
N SER A 3 -21.22 -11.63 31.78
CA SER A 3 -19.95 -11.27 31.23
C SER A 3 -19.95 -11.52 29.71
N ALA A 4 -19.98 -10.47 28.91
CA ALA A 4 -19.65 -10.56 27.51
C ALA A 4 -18.15 -10.72 27.42
N GLY A 5 -17.77 -11.97 27.18
CA GLY A 5 -16.40 -12.43 27.17
C GLY A 5 -15.58 -11.79 26.06
N ASP A 6 -14.42 -11.51 26.44
CA ASP A 6 -13.16 -11.38 25.74
C ASP A 6 -13.06 -12.40 24.58
N SER A 7 -13.57 -12.07 23.41
CA SER A 7 -13.20 -12.75 22.17
C SER A 7 -11.96 -12.07 21.62
N LEU A 8 -10.84 -12.37 22.25
CA LEU A 8 -9.54 -12.27 21.63
C LEU A 8 -9.59 -13.09 20.33
N ILE A 9 -9.72 -12.40 19.21
CA ILE A 9 -9.39 -12.97 17.90
C ILE A 9 -7.98 -13.49 18.07
N ALA A 10 -7.83 -14.82 18.04
CA ALA A 10 -6.52 -15.45 18.06
C ALA A 10 -5.79 -15.02 16.77
N VAL A 11 -5.02 -13.95 16.89
CA VAL A 11 -4.20 -13.44 15.80
C VAL A 11 -3.15 -14.51 15.54
N ASP A 12 -3.18 -15.10 14.35
CA ASP A 12 -2.18 -16.05 13.88
C ASP A 12 -0.77 -15.49 14.14
N PRO A 13 0.22 -16.34 14.55
CA PRO A 13 1.58 -15.89 14.83
C PRO A 13 2.20 -15.02 13.75
N ARG A 14 1.94 -15.33 12.46
CA ARG A 14 2.40 -14.53 11.32
C ARG A 14 1.78 -13.13 11.28
N SER A 15 0.49 -13.04 11.57
CA SER A 15 -0.21 -11.75 11.64
C SER A 15 0.31 -10.90 12.79
N ARG A 16 0.69 -11.52 13.91
CA ARG A 16 1.29 -10.82 15.05
C ARG A 16 2.68 -10.27 14.70
N GLU A 17 3.53 -11.07 14.05
CA GLU A 17 4.84 -10.61 13.57
C GLU A 17 4.71 -9.44 12.60
N LEU A 18 3.74 -9.48 11.68
CA LEU A 18 3.47 -8.37 10.76
C LEU A 18 3.03 -7.10 11.49
N LEU A 19 2.16 -7.22 12.49
CA LEU A 19 1.73 -6.07 13.31
C LEU A 19 2.89 -5.48 14.13
N GLU A 20 3.76 -6.32 14.67
CA GLU A 20 4.95 -5.87 15.39
C GLU A 20 5.99 -5.22 14.47
N GLN A 21 6.16 -5.77 13.26
CA GLN A 21 7.10 -5.28 12.27
C GLN A 21 6.67 -3.94 11.66
N TYR A 22 5.43 -3.83 11.22
CA TYR A 22 4.93 -2.63 10.52
C TYR A 22 4.31 -1.60 11.44
N ARG A 23 4.02 -1.96 12.70
CA ARG A 23 3.48 -1.09 13.75
C ARG A 23 2.39 -0.15 13.22
N PRO A 24 1.28 -0.69 12.71
CA PRO A 24 0.21 0.11 12.16
C PRO A 24 -0.34 1.07 13.22
N GLU A 25 -0.39 2.34 12.88
CA GLU A 25 -0.99 3.40 13.68
C GLU A 25 -2.13 4.01 12.87
N GLY A 26 -3.14 4.56 13.55
CA GLY A 26 -4.27 5.20 12.88
C GLY A 26 -5.60 4.75 13.46
N ARG A 27 -6.67 5.12 12.75
CA ARG A 27 -8.04 4.78 13.13
C ARG A 27 -8.66 3.92 12.06
N VAL A 28 -9.32 2.86 12.48
CA VAL A 28 -10.15 2.02 11.62
C VAL A 28 -11.60 2.23 12.01
N SER A 29 -12.46 2.44 11.05
CA SER A 29 -13.89 2.59 11.21
C SER A 29 -14.63 1.73 10.20
N GLU A 30 -15.90 1.46 10.49
CA GLU A 30 -16.76 0.66 9.61
C GLU A 30 -16.16 -0.70 9.23
N LEU A 31 -15.42 -1.32 10.15
CA LEU A 31 -14.84 -2.63 9.94
C LEU A 31 -15.96 -3.68 9.81
N ARG A 32 -15.96 -4.36 8.67
CA ARG A 32 -16.80 -5.54 8.42
C ARG A 32 -15.90 -6.68 8.03
N ALA A 33 -16.03 -7.78 8.73
CA ALA A 33 -15.30 -8.99 8.44
C ALA A 33 -16.27 -10.17 8.40
N SER A 34 -16.10 -11.04 7.43
CA SER A 34 -16.80 -12.31 7.31
C SER A 34 -15.81 -13.41 7.02
N TRP A 35 -16.03 -14.58 7.56
CA TRP A 35 -15.19 -15.76 7.30
C TRP A 35 -16.02 -17.03 7.40
N THR A 36 -15.63 -18.02 6.64
CA THR A 36 -16.17 -19.36 6.67
C THR A 36 -15.04 -20.35 6.93
N LYS A 37 -15.19 -21.19 7.92
CA LYS A 37 -14.28 -22.29 8.23
C LYS A 37 -14.95 -23.62 7.91
N LEU A 38 -14.21 -24.55 7.31
CA LEU A 38 -14.55 -25.94 7.17
C LEU A 38 -13.41 -26.77 7.75
N GLU A 39 -13.70 -27.65 8.72
CA GLU A 39 -12.72 -28.54 9.38
C GLU A 39 -11.43 -27.81 9.84
N ASP A 40 -11.58 -26.66 10.51
CA ASP A 40 -10.49 -25.76 10.97
C ASP A 40 -9.64 -25.10 9.88
N VAL A 41 -9.99 -25.26 8.61
CA VAL A 41 -9.39 -24.53 7.50
C VAL A 41 -10.23 -23.30 7.16
N LEU A 42 -9.59 -22.15 7.04
CA LEU A 42 -10.22 -20.91 6.60
C LEU A 42 -10.42 -20.98 5.08
N GLU A 43 -11.66 -21.22 4.63
CA GLU A 43 -11.96 -21.35 3.20
C GLU A 43 -12.21 -20.02 2.53
N HIS A 44 -12.99 -19.18 3.18
CA HIS A 44 -13.35 -17.87 2.66
C HIS A 44 -13.26 -16.81 3.73
N TYR A 45 -12.71 -15.68 3.35
CA TYR A 45 -12.76 -14.49 4.16
C TYR A 45 -12.97 -13.25 3.29
N ALA A 46 -13.63 -12.26 3.83
CA ALA A 46 -13.73 -10.94 3.25
C ALA A 46 -13.63 -9.90 4.36
N LEU A 47 -12.92 -8.84 4.08
CA LEU A 47 -12.75 -7.72 4.98
C LEU A 47 -12.97 -6.43 4.23
N LYS A 48 -13.72 -5.52 4.85
CA LYS A 48 -13.93 -4.15 4.40
C LYS A 48 -13.73 -3.21 5.58
N ALA A 49 -12.94 -2.17 5.39
CA ALA A 49 -12.69 -1.18 6.42
C ALA A 49 -12.41 0.20 5.82
N ASN A 50 -12.86 1.24 6.51
CA ASN A 50 -12.36 2.59 6.33
C ASN A 50 -11.23 2.84 7.32
N PHE A 51 -10.23 3.59 6.90
CA PHE A 51 -9.12 3.98 7.76
C PHE A 51 -8.79 5.46 7.58
N SER A 52 -8.27 6.07 8.64
CA SER A 52 -7.82 7.45 8.65
C SER A 52 -6.52 7.58 9.44
N ASP A 53 -5.67 8.47 8.97
CA ASP A 53 -4.34 8.73 9.54
C ASP A 53 -3.49 7.46 9.70
N LEU A 54 -3.60 6.53 8.75
CA LEU A 54 -2.83 5.29 8.79
C LEU A 54 -1.34 5.60 8.65
N GLY A 55 -0.57 5.13 9.61
CA GLY A 55 0.87 5.07 9.61
C GLY A 55 1.35 3.63 9.59
N LEU A 56 2.41 3.34 8.85
CA LEU A 56 3.08 2.05 8.77
C LEU A 56 4.60 2.29 8.74
N LEU A 57 5.35 1.55 9.51
CA LEU A 57 6.80 1.55 9.38
C LEU A 57 7.23 0.79 8.12
N PRO A 58 8.25 1.27 7.40
CA PRO A 58 8.81 0.53 6.28
C PRO A 58 9.48 -0.75 6.77
N GLY A 59 9.35 -1.85 6.02
CA GLY A 59 9.96 -3.12 6.37
C GLY A 59 10.22 -4.00 5.15
N GLY A 60 11.47 -4.43 4.96
CA GLY A 60 11.86 -5.20 3.78
C GLY A 60 11.57 -4.45 2.48
N TYR A 61 10.74 -5.05 1.64
CA TYR A 61 10.27 -4.44 0.38
C TYR A 61 8.96 -3.65 0.53
N PHE A 62 8.33 -3.68 1.71
CA PHE A 62 7.09 -2.96 1.94
C PHE A 62 7.34 -1.49 2.26
N PRO A 63 6.59 -0.59 1.61
CA PRO A 63 6.70 0.84 1.87
C PRO A 63 6.21 1.19 3.28
N GLY A 64 6.85 2.18 3.88
CA GLY A 64 6.26 2.89 5.00
C GLY A 64 5.19 3.85 4.52
N ALA A 65 4.29 4.22 5.41
CA ALA A 65 3.24 5.19 5.13
C ALA A 65 2.96 6.08 6.34
N LYS A 66 2.48 7.29 6.08
CA LYS A 66 2.08 8.24 7.13
C LYS A 66 0.90 9.07 6.66
N GLY A 67 -0.13 9.18 7.51
CA GLY A 67 -1.27 10.05 7.25
C GLY A 67 -2.17 9.58 6.09
N LEU A 68 -2.16 8.29 5.76
CA LEU A 68 -3.03 7.77 4.71
C LEU A 68 -4.46 7.61 5.21
N SER A 69 -5.42 7.98 4.37
CA SER A 69 -6.83 7.80 4.62
C SER A 69 -7.51 7.19 3.40
N GLY A 70 -8.51 6.34 3.65
CA GLY A 70 -9.16 5.65 2.55
C GLY A 70 -10.02 4.48 2.98
N MET A 71 -10.30 3.63 2.01
CA MET A 71 -11.07 2.41 2.18
C MET A 71 -10.34 1.24 1.54
N ILE A 72 -10.34 0.12 2.22
CA ILE A 72 -9.83 -1.15 1.72
C ILE A 72 -10.92 -2.22 1.80
N GLU A 73 -10.98 -3.04 0.76
CA GLU A 73 -11.82 -4.23 0.73
C GLU A 73 -11.01 -5.36 0.11
N PHE A 74 -10.98 -6.51 0.77
CA PHE A 74 -10.24 -7.65 0.23
C PHE A 74 -10.81 -9.00 0.69
N SER A 75 -10.52 -10.00 -0.10
CA SER A 75 -10.80 -11.41 0.13
C SER A 75 -9.57 -12.25 -0.21
N GLU A 76 -9.69 -13.56 -0.10
CA GLU A 76 -8.63 -14.49 -0.52
C GLU A 76 -8.30 -14.40 -2.01
N LYS A 77 -9.21 -13.90 -2.85
CA LYS A 77 -9.07 -13.89 -4.32
C LYS A 77 -8.89 -12.51 -4.93
N SER A 78 -9.27 -11.47 -4.22
CA SER A 78 -9.26 -10.13 -4.80
C SER A 78 -9.32 -9.05 -3.74
N GLY A 79 -9.00 -7.84 -4.12
CA GLY A 79 -9.22 -6.68 -3.28
C GLY A 79 -9.23 -5.38 -4.06
N SER A 80 -9.58 -4.33 -3.36
CA SER A 80 -9.55 -2.96 -3.83
C SER A 80 -9.10 -2.00 -2.75
N LEU A 81 -8.43 -0.94 -3.17
CA LEU A 81 -7.96 0.14 -2.32
C LEU A 81 -8.38 1.47 -2.95
N ALA A 82 -9.00 2.32 -2.16
CA ALA A 82 -9.25 3.70 -2.51
C ALA A 82 -8.59 4.60 -1.46
N LEU A 83 -7.63 5.41 -1.86
CA LEU A 83 -6.98 6.44 -1.04
C LEU A 83 -7.56 7.81 -1.38
N ASP A 84 -7.81 8.60 -0.35
CA ASP A 84 -8.08 10.03 -0.43
C ASP A 84 -7.44 10.68 0.80
N ALA A 85 -6.17 11.03 0.66
CA ALA A 85 -5.36 11.59 1.72
C ALA A 85 -4.90 13.00 1.35
N GLY A 86 -4.99 13.90 2.30
CA GLY A 86 -4.34 15.22 2.25
C GLY A 86 -2.85 15.08 2.53
N ARG A 87 -2.34 15.85 3.49
CA ARG A 87 -0.93 15.75 3.90
C ARG A 87 -0.59 14.34 4.36
N SER A 88 0.21 13.66 3.58
CA SER A 88 0.58 12.26 3.76
C SER A 88 2.00 12.01 3.29
N GLY A 89 2.54 10.85 3.54
CA GLY A 89 3.87 10.46 3.09
C GLY A 89 3.97 8.96 2.82
N ILE A 90 4.86 8.61 1.89
CA ILE A 90 5.24 7.24 1.60
C ILE A 90 6.75 7.14 1.75
N SER A 91 7.22 6.11 2.43
CA SER A 91 8.64 5.83 2.60
C SER A 91 9.03 4.58 1.81
N LEU A 92 9.97 4.72 0.88
CA LEU A 92 10.45 3.69 -0.04
C LEU A 92 11.97 3.51 0.06
N PRO A 93 12.51 3.04 1.21
CA PRO A 93 13.96 2.95 1.44
C PRO A 93 14.66 1.96 0.51
N ALA A 94 13.95 0.95 0.01
CA ALA A 94 14.49 0.01 -0.96
C ALA A 94 14.62 0.58 -2.39
N VAL A 95 13.96 1.71 -2.67
CA VAL A 95 13.87 2.28 -4.03
C VAL A 95 14.69 3.56 -4.16
N PHE A 96 14.52 4.50 -3.23
CA PHE A 96 15.08 5.85 -3.34
C PHE A 96 16.12 6.16 -2.27
N PRO A 97 17.17 6.94 -2.62
CA PRO A 97 18.17 7.43 -1.66
C PRO A 97 17.56 8.31 -0.57
N GLU A 98 16.62 9.18 -0.95
CA GLU A 98 15.75 9.90 -0.02
C GLU A 98 14.40 9.19 0.01
N PRO A 99 14.19 8.28 0.99
CA PRO A 99 13.07 7.36 0.94
C PRO A 99 11.71 8.01 1.19
N GLU A 100 11.69 9.17 1.83
CA GLU A 100 10.44 9.82 2.23
C GLU A 100 9.94 10.78 1.15
N ILE A 101 8.76 10.46 0.62
CA ILE A 101 8.05 11.29 -0.35
C ILE A 101 6.82 11.85 0.36
N ALA A 102 6.80 13.18 0.53
CA ALA A 102 5.67 13.89 1.12
C ALA A 102 4.69 14.36 0.05
N PHE A 103 3.41 14.24 0.37
CA PHE A 103 2.31 14.69 -0.50
C PHE A 103 1.41 15.68 0.24
N ASP A 104 0.97 16.71 -0.48
CA ASP A 104 -0.11 17.61 -0.08
C ASP A 104 -1.48 17.01 -0.44
N LEU A 105 -1.51 16.20 -1.51
CA LEU A 105 -2.66 15.43 -1.95
C LEU A 105 -2.19 14.08 -2.51
N LEU A 106 -2.83 13.01 -2.07
CA LEU A 106 -2.63 11.67 -2.61
C LEU A 106 -3.99 10.98 -2.76
N ARG A 107 -4.40 10.73 -4.00
CA ARG A 107 -5.59 9.97 -4.33
C ARG A 107 -5.23 8.80 -5.21
N ALA A 108 -5.68 7.61 -4.84
CA ALA A 108 -5.42 6.43 -5.64
C ALA A 108 -6.62 5.50 -5.66
N ARG A 109 -6.77 4.76 -6.76
CA ARG A 109 -7.65 3.61 -6.86
C ARG A 109 -6.88 2.46 -7.48
N ALA A 110 -6.83 1.37 -6.76
CA ALA A 110 -6.20 0.14 -7.20
C ALA A 110 -7.10 -1.06 -6.89
N ASN A 111 -6.99 -2.09 -7.70
CA ASN A 111 -7.59 -3.38 -7.43
C ASN A 111 -6.59 -4.48 -7.76
N TRP A 112 -6.78 -5.63 -7.15
CA TRP A 112 -5.94 -6.80 -7.40
C TRP A 112 -6.75 -8.08 -7.44
N LYS A 113 -6.18 -9.07 -8.12
CA LYS A 113 -6.69 -10.44 -8.17
C LYS A 113 -5.57 -11.39 -7.80
N VAL A 114 -5.92 -12.44 -7.09
CA VAL A 114 -5.00 -13.50 -6.67
C VAL A 114 -5.52 -14.83 -7.23
N ALA A 115 -4.68 -15.53 -7.95
CA ALA A 115 -4.98 -16.84 -8.51
C ALA A 115 -3.77 -17.77 -8.30
N GLY A 116 -3.79 -18.54 -7.21
CA GLY A 116 -2.62 -19.29 -6.76
C GLY A 116 -1.49 -18.34 -6.39
N GLU A 117 -0.33 -18.49 -7.01
CA GLU A 117 0.84 -17.63 -6.80
C GLU A 117 0.83 -16.35 -7.67
N VAL A 118 -0.11 -16.27 -8.61
CA VAL A 118 -0.22 -15.11 -9.51
C VAL A 118 -1.00 -13.99 -8.83
N VAL A 119 -0.42 -12.81 -8.80
CA VAL A 119 -1.05 -11.58 -8.31
C VAL A 119 -1.05 -10.55 -9.44
N ASP A 120 -2.24 -10.17 -9.88
CA ASP A 120 -2.47 -9.10 -10.84
C ASP A 120 -2.97 -7.86 -10.10
N VAL A 121 -2.23 -6.78 -10.12
CA VAL A 121 -2.60 -5.48 -9.55
C VAL A 121 -2.85 -4.50 -10.69
N LYS A 122 -3.96 -3.78 -10.61
CA LYS A 122 -4.28 -2.68 -11.52
C LYS A 122 -4.39 -1.38 -10.74
N LEU A 123 -3.51 -0.45 -11.05
CA LEU A 123 -3.62 0.95 -10.62
C LEU A 123 -4.48 1.68 -11.63
N GLU A 124 -5.76 1.88 -11.29
CA GLU A 124 -6.71 2.55 -12.20
C GLU A 124 -6.38 4.02 -12.34
N ARG A 125 -6.05 4.66 -11.23
CA ARG A 125 -5.70 6.07 -11.17
C ARG A 125 -4.88 6.36 -9.91
N LEU A 126 -3.82 7.10 -10.09
CA LEU A 126 -3.08 7.80 -9.04
C LEU A 126 -3.08 9.29 -9.39
N GLN A 127 -3.42 10.14 -8.45
CA GLN A 127 -3.23 11.58 -8.50
C GLN A 127 -2.39 11.98 -7.30
N PHE A 128 -1.36 12.74 -7.52
CA PHE A 128 -0.48 13.18 -6.46
C PHE A 128 -0.10 14.65 -6.65
N GLU A 129 0.05 15.34 -5.56
CA GLU A 129 0.57 16.70 -5.47
C GLU A 129 1.53 16.74 -4.28
N GLY A 130 2.70 17.25 -4.49
CA GLY A 130 3.74 17.45 -3.49
C GLY A 130 4.54 18.72 -3.79
N ALA A 131 5.52 19.03 -2.97
CA ALA A 131 6.35 20.21 -3.13
C ALA A 131 7.09 20.20 -4.49
N ASP A 132 7.65 19.06 -4.86
CA ASP A 132 8.56 18.95 -6.00
C ASP A 132 7.84 18.56 -7.30
N ALA A 133 6.71 17.87 -7.22
CA ALA A 133 5.98 17.41 -8.39
C ALA A 133 4.48 17.26 -8.16
N ALA A 134 3.73 17.33 -9.25
CA ALA A 134 2.32 16.96 -9.30
C ALA A 134 2.01 16.24 -10.60
N GLY A 135 1.05 15.31 -10.56
CA GLY A 135 0.71 14.54 -11.74
C GLY A 135 -0.30 13.43 -11.48
N THR A 136 -0.46 12.61 -12.50
CA THR A 136 -1.30 11.42 -12.47
C THR A 136 -0.56 10.22 -13.02
N ALA A 137 -0.91 9.02 -12.56
CA ALA A 137 -0.39 7.78 -13.12
C ALA A 137 -1.48 6.70 -13.15
N SER A 138 -1.29 5.72 -13.99
CA SER A 138 -2.07 4.49 -14.05
C SER A 138 -1.20 3.35 -14.57
N GLY A 139 -1.60 2.10 -14.33
CA GLY A 139 -0.82 0.98 -14.84
C GLY A 139 -1.20 -0.33 -14.22
N SER A 140 -0.28 -1.29 -14.34
CA SER A 140 -0.48 -2.64 -13.82
C SER A 140 0.83 -3.23 -13.31
N TYR A 141 0.71 -4.17 -12.42
CA TYR A 141 1.79 -5.00 -11.94
C TYR A 141 1.33 -6.46 -11.90
N ARG A 142 2.14 -7.36 -12.43
CA ARG A 142 1.88 -8.79 -12.41
C ARG A 142 3.04 -9.52 -11.76
N TYR A 143 2.73 -10.28 -10.72
CA TYR A 143 3.63 -11.24 -10.10
C TYR A 143 3.21 -12.65 -10.42
N THR A 144 4.14 -13.53 -10.77
CA THR A 144 3.86 -14.91 -11.22
C THR A 144 4.45 -15.98 -10.31
N GLY A 145 4.78 -15.62 -9.06
CA GLY A 145 5.40 -16.55 -8.09
C GLY A 145 6.92 -16.50 -8.10
N GLU A 146 7.55 -16.04 -9.17
CA GLU A 146 9.00 -15.99 -9.31
C GLU A 146 9.49 -14.61 -9.81
N GLY A 147 10.66 -14.20 -9.34
CA GLY A 147 11.30 -12.96 -9.77
C GLY A 147 10.60 -11.68 -9.26
N PRO A 148 10.97 -10.51 -9.79
CA PRO A 148 10.47 -9.22 -9.35
C PRO A 148 9.07 -8.87 -9.89
N GLY A 149 8.49 -9.72 -10.76
CA GLY A 149 7.25 -9.41 -11.47
C GLY A 149 7.45 -8.44 -12.64
N VAL A 150 6.34 -8.10 -13.30
CA VAL A 150 6.31 -7.17 -14.44
C VAL A 150 5.46 -5.97 -14.08
N ILE A 151 6.01 -4.78 -14.29
CA ILE A 151 5.32 -3.50 -14.07
C ILE A 151 5.18 -2.76 -15.40
N ASP A 152 3.99 -2.19 -15.63
CA ASP A 152 3.68 -1.30 -16.74
C ASP A 152 2.98 -0.07 -16.18
N LEU A 153 3.63 1.10 -16.26
CA LEU A 153 3.14 2.35 -15.71
C LEU A 153 3.19 3.46 -16.76
N ALA A 154 2.10 4.19 -16.87
CA ALA A 154 2.02 5.45 -17.59
C ALA A 154 1.77 6.60 -16.61
N ALA A 155 2.55 7.67 -16.74
CA ALA A 155 2.43 8.85 -15.89
C ALA A 155 2.40 10.13 -16.73
N SER A 156 1.65 11.12 -16.24
CA SER A 156 1.61 12.47 -16.76
C SER A 156 1.96 13.43 -15.63
N ILE A 157 3.05 14.15 -15.78
CA ILE A 157 3.52 15.14 -14.81
C ILE A 157 3.04 16.51 -15.24
N SER A 158 2.21 17.15 -14.41
CA SER A 158 1.68 18.50 -14.66
C SER A 158 2.58 19.60 -14.13
N ARG A 159 3.39 19.31 -13.11
CA ARG A 159 4.38 20.19 -12.51
C ARG A 159 5.55 19.38 -11.97
N ALA A 160 6.76 19.84 -12.20
CA ALA A 160 7.96 19.28 -11.59
C ALA A 160 9.01 20.37 -11.36
N ASP A 161 9.73 20.30 -10.24
CA ASP A 161 10.96 21.05 -10.02
C ASP A 161 12.15 20.22 -10.50
N GLY A 162 12.80 20.69 -11.57
CA GLY A 162 13.95 20.01 -12.15
C GLY A 162 15.13 19.85 -11.18
N ARG A 163 15.21 20.70 -10.14
CA ARG A 163 16.28 20.64 -9.13
C ARG A 163 16.05 19.45 -8.17
N ALA A 164 14.85 18.95 -8.07
CA ALA A 164 14.49 17.87 -7.17
C ALA A 164 14.46 16.49 -7.86
N VAL A 165 14.61 16.41 -9.18
CA VAL A 165 14.51 15.18 -9.97
C VAL A 165 15.44 14.07 -9.45
N TRP A 166 16.63 14.41 -9.01
CA TRP A 166 17.61 13.45 -8.50
C TRP A 166 17.10 12.66 -7.27
N ARG A 167 16.20 13.23 -6.47
CA ARG A 167 15.60 12.58 -5.30
C ARG A 167 14.75 11.37 -5.67
N TYR A 168 14.18 11.42 -6.87
CA TYR A 168 13.25 10.41 -7.40
C TYR A 168 13.92 9.44 -8.37
N LEU A 169 15.26 9.48 -8.48
CA LEU A 169 16.00 8.50 -9.23
C LEU A 169 16.24 7.25 -8.34
N PRO A 170 15.72 6.07 -8.75
CA PRO A 170 15.90 4.83 -8.00
C PRO A 170 17.38 4.48 -7.83
N HIS A 171 17.71 3.72 -6.78
CA HIS A 171 19.06 3.16 -6.58
C HIS A 171 19.57 2.36 -7.79
N ALA A 172 18.66 1.75 -8.54
CA ALA A 172 18.98 1.00 -9.75
C ALA A 172 19.49 1.85 -10.92
N VAL A 173 19.26 3.16 -10.89
CA VAL A 173 19.81 4.11 -11.88
C VAL A 173 21.27 4.39 -11.51
N GLY A 174 22.22 4.10 -12.42
CA GLY A 174 23.64 4.22 -12.17
C GLY A 174 24.07 5.62 -11.70
N ALA A 175 25.24 5.68 -11.03
CA ALA A 175 25.77 6.92 -10.46
C ALA A 175 25.93 8.04 -11.51
N GLU A 176 26.26 7.69 -12.75
CA GLU A 176 26.42 8.64 -13.86
C GLU A 176 25.15 9.47 -14.18
N ALA A 177 23.95 8.93 -13.90
CA ALA A 177 22.70 9.65 -14.11
C ALA A 177 22.32 10.56 -12.94
N ARG A 178 23.03 10.46 -11.79
CA ARG A 178 22.78 11.28 -10.60
C ARG A 178 23.68 12.52 -10.52
N ASP A 179 24.80 12.48 -11.21
CA ASP A 179 25.82 13.58 -11.22
C ASP A 179 25.53 14.65 -12.30
N TRP A 180 24.29 14.69 -12.77
CA TRP A 180 23.80 15.65 -13.79
C TRP A 180 23.37 16.97 -13.20
#